data_58427e43d7bbdf4c0ef28b6375e6ccc4
#
_entry.id   58427e43d7bbdf4c0ef28b6375e6ccc4
#
_cell.length_a   1.000
_cell.length_b   1.000
_cell.length_c   1.000
_cell.angle_alpha   90.00
_cell.angle_beta   90.00
_cell.angle_gamma   90.00
#
_symmetry.space_group_name_H-M   'P 1'
#
loop_
_entity.id
_entity.type
_entity.pdbx_description
1 polymer ?
#
loop_
_entity_poly.entity_id
_entity_poly.type
_entity_poly.pdbx_seq_one_letter_code
_entity_poly.pdbx_strand_id
1 'polypeptide(L)'
;NIWNGFEGDSLRRARFIEWTQKQAADIFVLTELVGFKEKDLKTLGQVCGYPYAAIVKEEGYPVGVLSKQPIEVIKKQVEGFWHGMMHVKTAGVDVIATHLSPFEWKYRLNEAQQIVDYIQANHLKDYYVAGDLNAHSPLDADEIAKHDTLLANMQRWDLSQKKYRNLREGRYDFSVISTFLAAGMEDAIGRMVHPASARMSFPAAFLYDWQWDDKRLPQRRERLDYILLSPSLMEKCKSAAVHNGRENEGISDHYPVSVILEK
;
A
#
# COMPACT_ATOMS: atom_id res chain seq x y z
N ASN A 1 1.65 4.48 -2.46
CA ASN A 1 0.93 5.02 -3.62
C ASN A 1 1.44 6.43 -3.93
N ILE A 2 1.83 6.70 -5.19
CA ILE A 2 2.36 8.02 -5.62
C ILE A 2 1.38 8.81 -6.51
N TRP A 3 0.13 8.36 -6.55
CA TRP A 3 -0.97 8.97 -7.29
C TRP A 3 -0.64 9.28 -8.75
N ASN A 4 -0.98 8.34 -9.64
CA ASN A 4 -0.82 8.46 -11.10
C ASN A 4 0.58 8.88 -11.56
N GLY A 5 1.65 8.36 -10.93
CA GLY A 5 3.03 8.68 -11.35
C GLY A 5 3.38 10.17 -11.20
N PHE A 6 2.83 10.82 -10.17
CA PHE A 6 2.89 12.27 -9.91
C PHE A 6 2.11 13.14 -10.92
N GLU A 7 1.42 12.58 -11.91
CA GLU A 7 0.64 13.33 -12.95
C GLU A 7 1.46 14.40 -13.70
N GLY A 8 2.80 14.22 -13.77
CA GLY A 8 3.70 15.23 -14.34
C GLY A 8 3.97 16.44 -13.43
N ASP A 9 3.46 16.45 -12.19
CA ASP A 9 3.70 17.51 -11.21
C ASP A 9 5.13 17.41 -10.65
N SER A 10 5.99 18.33 -11.08
CA SER A 10 7.38 18.42 -10.66
C SER A 10 7.54 18.76 -9.18
N LEU A 11 6.61 19.49 -8.58
CA LEU A 11 6.63 19.86 -7.17
C LEU A 11 6.33 18.65 -6.28
N ARG A 12 5.31 17.86 -6.62
CA ARG A 12 5.00 16.59 -5.93
C ARG A 12 6.20 15.64 -5.99
N ARG A 13 6.80 15.51 -7.19
CA ARG A 13 8.00 14.68 -7.38
C ARG A 13 9.19 15.18 -6.54
N ALA A 14 9.42 16.48 -6.48
CA ALA A 14 10.50 17.05 -5.66
C ALA A 14 10.27 16.79 -4.15
N ARG A 15 9.04 16.99 -3.66
CA ARG A 15 8.65 16.66 -2.26
C ARG A 15 8.84 15.18 -1.95
N PHE A 16 8.46 14.30 -2.87
CA PHE A 16 8.71 12.86 -2.73
C PHE A 16 10.19 12.53 -2.61
N ILE A 17 11.05 13.10 -3.47
CA ILE A 17 12.51 12.90 -3.42
C ILE A 17 13.07 13.36 -2.07
N GLU A 18 12.72 14.58 -1.64
CA GLU A 18 13.16 15.11 -0.36
C GLU A 18 12.71 14.23 0.83
N TRP A 19 11.44 13.78 0.80
CA TRP A 19 10.90 12.93 1.83
C TRP A 19 11.62 11.57 1.88
N THR A 20 11.80 10.90 0.74
CA THR A 20 12.48 9.59 0.68
C THR A 20 13.93 9.65 1.16
N GLN A 21 14.65 10.73 0.85
CA GLN A 21 16.01 10.95 1.33
C GLN A 21 16.06 11.13 2.86
N LYS A 22 15.07 11.82 3.45
CA LYS A 22 14.96 12.02 4.90
C LYS A 22 14.60 10.73 5.63
N GLN A 23 13.74 9.89 5.06
CA GLN A 23 13.35 8.62 5.71
C GLN A 23 14.50 7.62 5.76
N ALA A 24 15.41 7.66 4.81
CA ALA A 24 16.58 6.79 4.72
C ALA A 24 16.24 5.27 4.83
N ALA A 25 15.01 4.88 4.51
CA ALA A 25 14.59 3.48 4.52
C ALA A 25 15.53 2.60 3.65
N ASP A 26 15.56 1.30 3.87
CA ASP A 26 16.38 0.40 3.05
C ASP A 26 15.64 -0.03 1.77
N ILE A 27 14.31 -0.14 1.84
CA ILE A 27 13.43 -0.60 0.76
C ILE A 27 12.19 0.30 0.68
N PHE A 28 11.78 0.67 -0.54
CA PHE A 28 10.47 1.26 -0.83
C PHE A 28 9.67 0.36 -1.76
N VAL A 29 8.41 0.14 -1.44
CA VAL A 29 7.39 -0.37 -2.35
C VAL A 29 6.55 0.81 -2.81
N LEU A 30 6.43 0.98 -4.13
CA LEU A 30 5.69 2.08 -4.75
C LEU A 30 4.56 1.52 -5.60
N THR A 31 3.38 2.12 -5.51
CA THR A 31 2.22 1.82 -6.35
C THR A 31 1.83 3.02 -7.20
N GLU A 32 1.03 2.79 -8.24
CA GLU A 32 0.62 3.81 -9.21
C GLU A 32 1.78 4.49 -9.95
N LEU A 33 2.77 3.72 -10.37
CA LEU A 33 3.87 4.20 -11.22
C LEU A 33 3.40 4.44 -12.67
N VAL A 34 2.29 5.15 -12.85
CA VAL A 34 1.70 5.44 -14.16
C VAL A 34 2.69 6.22 -15.02
N GLY A 35 2.91 5.73 -16.26
CA GLY A 35 3.86 6.35 -17.20
C GLY A 35 5.33 6.05 -16.95
N PHE A 36 5.67 5.32 -15.87
CA PHE A 36 7.04 4.90 -15.62
C PHE A 36 7.40 3.65 -16.40
N LYS A 37 8.57 3.68 -17.01
CA LYS A 37 9.32 2.50 -17.43
C LYS A 37 10.34 2.12 -16.38
N GLU A 38 10.92 0.93 -16.48
CA GLU A 38 11.95 0.49 -15.52
C GLU A 38 13.12 1.46 -15.45
N LYS A 39 13.55 2.02 -16.59
CA LYS A 39 14.60 3.05 -16.65
C LYS A 39 14.24 4.33 -15.88
N ASP A 40 12.98 4.74 -15.93
CA ASP A 40 12.51 5.96 -15.26
C ASP A 40 12.46 5.75 -13.74
N LEU A 41 12.05 4.56 -13.30
CA LEU A 41 12.09 4.17 -11.90
C LEU A 41 13.54 4.06 -11.38
N LYS A 42 14.47 3.51 -12.18
CA LYS A 42 15.91 3.49 -11.86
C LYS A 42 16.46 4.91 -11.70
N THR A 43 16.11 5.81 -12.60
CA THR A 43 16.54 7.22 -12.53
C THR A 43 16.00 7.90 -11.27
N LEU A 44 14.71 7.73 -10.98
CA LEU A 44 14.11 8.25 -9.73
C LEU A 44 14.81 7.66 -8.50
N GLY A 45 15.03 6.35 -8.50
CA GLY A 45 15.73 5.65 -7.41
C GLY A 45 17.13 6.22 -7.16
N GLN A 46 17.91 6.42 -8.21
CA GLN A 46 19.26 7.00 -8.08
C GLN A 46 19.23 8.38 -7.42
N VAL A 47 18.30 9.24 -7.83
CA VAL A 47 18.14 10.59 -7.22
C VAL A 47 17.73 10.50 -5.77
N CYS A 48 16.91 9.50 -5.40
CA CYS A 48 16.49 9.25 -4.02
C CYS A 48 17.54 8.53 -3.16
N GLY A 49 18.67 8.07 -3.75
CA GLY A 49 19.70 7.30 -3.05
C GLY A 49 19.49 5.78 -3.06
N TYR A 50 18.68 5.26 -4.00
CA TYR A 50 18.36 3.84 -4.18
C TYR A 50 18.89 3.36 -5.55
N PRO A 51 20.07 2.73 -5.60
CA PRO A 51 20.69 2.34 -6.87
C PRO A 51 19.98 1.16 -7.57
N TYR A 52 19.16 0.42 -6.85
CA TYR A 52 18.46 -0.74 -7.39
C TYR A 52 16.95 -0.50 -7.47
N ALA A 53 16.36 -0.87 -8.60
CA ALA A 53 14.94 -0.72 -8.86
C ALA A 53 14.40 -1.87 -9.71
N ALA A 54 13.17 -2.27 -9.47
CA ALA A 54 12.41 -3.21 -10.28
C ALA A 54 10.96 -2.74 -10.41
N ILE A 55 10.32 -3.00 -11.55
CA ILE A 55 8.92 -2.68 -11.82
C ILE A 55 8.21 -3.93 -12.34
N VAL A 56 6.96 -4.13 -11.96
CA VAL A 56 6.21 -5.33 -12.35
C VAL A 56 5.86 -5.34 -13.84
N LYS A 57 5.43 -4.21 -14.37
CA LYS A 57 5.06 -3.94 -15.77
C LYS A 57 5.25 -2.46 -16.07
N GLU A 58 5.12 -2.03 -17.33
CA GLU A 58 5.32 -0.63 -17.74
C GLU A 58 4.03 0.08 -18.17
N GLU A 59 2.88 -0.61 -18.09
CA GLU A 59 1.59 -0.08 -18.53
C GLU A 59 0.58 -0.07 -17.39
N GLY A 60 -0.39 0.84 -17.49
CA GLY A 60 -1.47 1.01 -16.52
C GLY A 60 -0.96 1.57 -15.19
N TYR A 61 -1.21 0.86 -14.08
CA TYR A 61 -0.86 1.25 -12.72
C TYR A 61 0.20 0.30 -12.13
N PRO A 62 1.46 0.43 -12.54
CA PRO A 62 2.50 -0.49 -12.12
C PRO A 62 2.85 -0.38 -10.63
N VAL A 63 3.39 -1.49 -10.13
CA VAL A 63 4.04 -1.58 -8.82
C VAL A 63 5.54 -1.68 -9.02
N GLY A 64 6.32 -1.01 -8.17
CA GLY A 64 7.77 -1.05 -8.21
C GLY A 64 8.41 -1.14 -6.84
N VAL A 65 9.66 -1.54 -6.83
CA VAL A 65 10.50 -1.62 -5.64
C VAL A 65 11.78 -0.84 -5.88
N LEU A 66 12.15 0.00 -4.92
CA LEU A 66 13.46 0.63 -4.81
C LEU A 66 14.22 0.03 -3.63
N SER A 67 15.51 -0.21 -3.76
CA SER A 67 16.34 -0.74 -2.68
C SER A 67 17.75 -0.15 -2.68
N LYS A 68 18.34 -0.03 -1.48
CA LYS A 68 19.76 0.27 -1.31
C LYS A 68 20.66 -0.94 -1.59
N GLN A 69 20.09 -2.15 -1.56
CA GLN A 69 20.79 -3.41 -1.80
C GLN A 69 20.35 -4.02 -3.14
N PRO A 70 21.16 -4.90 -3.73
CA PRO A 70 20.78 -5.61 -4.96
C PRO A 70 19.41 -6.24 -4.87
N ILE A 71 18.64 -6.12 -5.96
CA ILE A 71 17.30 -6.72 -6.11
C ILE A 71 17.42 -7.94 -7.01
N GLU A 72 17.03 -9.11 -6.48
CA GLU A 72 16.78 -10.31 -7.27
C GLU A 72 15.27 -10.39 -7.55
N VAL A 73 14.89 -10.32 -8.82
CA VAL A 73 13.49 -10.48 -9.23
C VAL A 73 13.17 -11.97 -9.36
N ILE A 74 12.36 -12.49 -8.45
CA ILE A 74 11.96 -13.91 -8.44
C ILE A 74 10.76 -14.14 -9.36
N LYS A 75 9.76 -13.25 -9.29
CA LYS A 75 8.53 -13.37 -10.08
C LYS A 75 7.91 -12.02 -10.37
N LYS A 76 7.40 -11.86 -11.58
CA LYS A 76 6.45 -10.82 -11.97
C LYS A 76 5.18 -11.52 -12.46
N GLN A 77 4.03 -11.23 -11.87
CA GLN A 77 2.75 -11.83 -12.24
C GLN A 77 1.72 -10.73 -12.49
N VAL A 78 1.22 -10.66 -13.72
CA VAL A 78 0.16 -9.72 -14.12
C VAL A 78 -1.16 -10.47 -14.28
N GLU A 79 -1.12 -11.69 -14.84
CA GLU A 79 -2.30 -12.51 -15.01
C GLU A 79 -2.94 -12.85 -13.66
N GLY A 80 -4.26 -12.67 -13.57
CA GLY A 80 -5.03 -12.89 -12.35
C GLY A 80 -4.98 -11.72 -11.36
N PHE A 81 -4.24 -10.65 -11.67
CA PHE A 81 -4.13 -9.43 -10.87
C PHE A 81 -4.60 -8.20 -11.65
N TRP A 82 -5.20 -7.25 -10.96
CA TRP A 82 -5.63 -6.00 -11.58
C TRP A 82 -4.44 -5.12 -11.97
N HIS A 83 -3.51 -4.97 -11.06
CA HIS A 83 -2.29 -4.16 -11.29
C HIS A 83 -1.01 -4.98 -11.31
N GLY A 84 -1.01 -6.17 -10.77
CA GLY A 84 0.12 -7.09 -10.72
C GLY A 84 0.66 -7.33 -9.32
N MET A 85 1.42 -8.42 -9.21
CA MET A 85 2.19 -8.81 -8.03
C MET A 85 3.64 -9.03 -8.46
N MET A 86 4.59 -8.57 -7.66
CA MET A 86 6.01 -8.82 -7.87
C MET A 86 6.64 -9.38 -6.60
N HIS A 87 7.35 -10.52 -6.75
CA HIS A 87 8.21 -11.06 -5.71
C HIS A 87 9.66 -10.72 -6.02
N VAL A 88 10.30 -10.03 -5.10
CA VAL A 88 11.74 -9.74 -5.16
C VAL A 88 12.40 -10.13 -3.85
N LYS A 89 13.71 -10.48 -3.93
CA LYS A 89 14.55 -10.64 -2.77
C LYS A 89 15.57 -9.51 -2.71
N THR A 90 15.65 -8.85 -1.57
CA THR A 90 16.61 -7.75 -1.34
C THR A 90 16.82 -7.54 0.15
N ALA A 91 18.00 -7.09 0.56
CA ALA A 91 18.37 -6.85 1.97
C ALA A 91 18.07 -8.04 2.90
N GLY A 92 18.13 -9.28 2.38
CA GLY A 92 17.92 -10.50 3.15
C GLY A 92 16.47 -10.90 3.39
N VAL A 93 15.49 -10.21 2.81
CA VAL A 93 14.05 -10.49 2.96
C VAL A 93 13.38 -10.72 1.61
N ASP A 94 12.29 -11.47 1.63
CA ASP A 94 11.41 -11.64 0.48
C ASP A 94 10.30 -10.58 0.52
N VAL A 95 10.16 -9.80 -0.55
CA VAL A 95 9.19 -8.69 -0.68
C VAL A 95 8.15 -9.07 -1.70
N ILE A 96 6.89 -9.17 -1.29
CA ILE A 96 5.74 -9.30 -2.17
C ILE A 96 5.10 -7.92 -2.33
N ALA A 97 5.43 -7.25 -3.42
CA ALA A 97 4.91 -5.93 -3.76
C ALA A 97 3.65 -6.08 -4.62
N THR A 98 2.55 -5.42 -4.25
CA THR A 98 1.29 -5.52 -4.99
C THR A 98 0.44 -4.26 -4.85
N HIS A 99 -0.50 -4.10 -5.79
CA HIS A 99 -1.59 -3.14 -5.72
C HIS A 99 -2.86 -3.88 -6.13
N LEU A 100 -3.76 -4.12 -5.18
CA LEU A 100 -4.96 -4.91 -5.43
C LEU A 100 -6.04 -4.07 -6.13
N SER A 101 -7.05 -4.75 -6.69
CA SER A 101 -8.14 -4.09 -7.44
C SER A 101 -8.84 -3.00 -6.63
N PRO A 102 -8.99 -1.77 -7.15
CA PRO A 102 -9.69 -0.69 -6.47
C PRO A 102 -11.22 -0.79 -6.58
N PHE A 103 -11.77 -1.71 -7.38
CA PHE A 103 -13.18 -1.65 -7.78
C PHE A 103 -14.06 -2.80 -7.27
N GLU A 104 -13.51 -4.00 -7.01
CA GLU A 104 -14.30 -5.20 -6.76
C GLU A 104 -13.73 -6.00 -5.58
N TRP A 105 -14.50 -6.12 -4.49
CA TRP A 105 -14.04 -6.86 -3.32
C TRP A 105 -13.79 -8.35 -3.57
N LYS A 106 -14.60 -8.99 -4.44
CA LYS A 106 -14.39 -10.41 -4.80
C LYS A 106 -13.10 -10.61 -5.58
N TYR A 107 -12.78 -9.66 -6.48
CA TYR A 107 -11.53 -9.71 -7.23
C TYR A 107 -10.33 -9.56 -6.29
N ARG A 108 -10.36 -8.56 -5.39
CA ARG A 108 -9.33 -8.40 -4.35
C ARG A 108 -9.16 -9.64 -3.48
N LEU A 109 -10.26 -10.27 -3.06
CA LEU A 109 -10.20 -11.51 -2.28
C LEU A 109 -9.49 -12.63 -3.04
N ASN A 110 -9.76 -12.78 -4.34
CA ASN A 110 -9.07 -13.74 -5.17
C ASN A 110 -7.59 -13.40 -5.35
N GLU A 111 -7.23 -12.12 -5.52
CA GLU A 111 -5.84 -11.68 -5.57
C GLU A 111 -5.10 -11.99 -4.26
N ALA A 112 -5.73 -11.72 -3.11
CA ALA A 112 -5.17 -12.03 -1.78
C ALA A 112 -4.94 -13.54 -1.61
N GLN A 113 -5.91 -14.37 -2.03
CA GLN A 113 -5.76 -15.83 -1.98
C GLN A 113 -4.61 -16.32 -2.85
N GLN A 114 -4.46 -15.80 -4.06
CA GLN A 114 -3.33 -16.15 -4.94
C GLN A 114 -1.98 -15.79 -4.32
N ILE A 115 -1.88 -14.64 -3.59
CA ILE A 115 -0.65 -14.27 -2.88
C ILE A 115 -0.37 -15.24 -1.75
N VAL A 116 -1.39 -15.59 -0.94
CA VAL A 116 -1.25 -16.56 0.15
C VAL A 116 -0.81 -17.91 -0.37
N ASP A 117 -1.49 -18.43 -1.39
CA ASP A 117 -1.16 -19.71 -2.02
C ASP A 117 0.29 -19.71 -2.56
N TYR A 118 0.71 -18.60 -3.18
CA TYR A 118 2.06 -18.43 -3.69
C TYR A 118 3.11 -18.49 -2.56
N ILE A 119 2.88 -17.76 -1.47
CA ILE A 119 3.78 -17.73 -0.31
C ILE A 119 3.93 -19.14 0.30
N GLN A 120 2.80 -19.84 0.48
CA GLN A 120 2.78 -21.19 1.04
C GLN A 120 3.47 -22.21 0.12
N ALA A 121 3.17 -22.17 -1.19
CA ALA A 121 3.76 -23.07 -2.18
C ALA A 121 5.29 -22.91 -2.32
N ASN A 122 5.81 -21.70 -2.07
CA ASN A 122 7.23 -21.41 -2.13
C ASN A 122 7.92 -21.47 -0.76
N HIS A 123 7.19 -21.82 0.31
CA HIS A 123 7.71 -21.96 1.68
C HIS A 123 8.48 -20.73 2.17
N LEU A 124 7.99 -19.51 1.82
CA LEU A 124 8.65 -18.27 2.23
C LEU A 124 8.62 -18.14 3.75
N LYS A 125 9.73 -17.68 4.34
CA LYS A 125 9.89 -17.55 5.80
C LYS A 125 9.98 -16.11 6.26
N ASP A 126 11.02 -15.40 5.83
CA ASP A 126 11.26 -14.00 6.19
C ASP A 126 10.74 -13.10 5.04
N TYR A 127 9.43 -12.87 5.03
CA TYR A 127 8.76 -12.13 3.97
C TYR A 127 7.79 -11.09 4.51
N TYR A 128 7.46 -10.13 3.65
CA TYR A 128 6.33 -9.25 3.87
C TYR A 128 5.57 -8.97 2.57
N VAL A 129 4.26 -8.71 2.71
CA VAL A 129 3.39 -8.21 1.65
C VAL A 129 3.19 -6.73 1.87
N ALA A 130 3.48 -5.91 0.87
CA ALA A 130 3.33 -4.45 0.98
C ALA A 130 2.73 -3.82 -0.29
N GLY A 131 1.99 -2.75 -0.08
CA GLY A 131 1.38 -1.91 -1.11
C GLY A 131 0.01 -1.41 -0.74
N ASP A 132 -0.66 -0.85 -1.73
CA ASP A 132 -2.06 -0.45 -1.64
C ASP A 132 -2.94 -1.68 -1.87
N LEU A 133 -3.56 -2.17 -0.80
CA LEU A 133 -4.41 -3.36 -0.88
C LEU A 133 -5.88 -3.04 -1.15
N ASN A 134 -6.25 -1.75 -1.20
CA ASN A 134 -7.61 -1.28 -1.45
C ASN A 134 -8.69 -2.00 -0.59
N ALA A 135 -8.34 -2.39 0.62
CA ALA A 135 -9.15 -3.25 1.48
C ALA A 135 -9.10 -2.78 2.94
N HIS A 136 -10.16 -3.07 3.68
CA HIS A 136 -10.26 -2.72 5.10
C HIS A 136 -9.81 -3.87 6.00
N SER A 137 -9.16 -3.53 7.12
CA SER A 137 -8.73 -4.49 8.12
C SER A 137 -9.82 -4.70 9.19
N PRO A 138 -10.06 -5.95 9.65
CA PRO A 138 -10.91 -6.19 10.81
C PRO A 138 -10.37 -5.51 12.07
N LEU A 139 -9.08 -5.21 12.15
CA LEU A 139 -8.48 -4.49 13.29
C LEU A 139 -8.87 -3.01 13.35
N ASP A 140 -9.46 -2.47 12.29
CA ASP A 140 -9.94 -1.09 12.22
C ASP A 140 -11.47 -1.00 12.17
N ALA A 141 -12.18 -2.12 12.32
CA ALA A 141 -13.64 -2.19 12.17
C ALA A 141 -14.39 -1.19 13.06
N ASP A 142 -14.00 -1.07 14.34
CA ASP A 142 -14.63 -0.13 15.29
C ASP A 142 -14.31 1.34 14.96
N GLU A 143 -13.18 1.61 14.35
CA GLU A 143 -12.83 2.98 13.94
C GLU A 143 -13.59 3.37 12.69
N ILE A 144 -13.50 2.55 11.63
CA ILE A 144 -14.15 2.86 10.35
C ILE A 144 -15.68 2.88 10.46
N ALA A 145 -16.26 2.14 11.42
CA ALA A 145 -17.69 2.20 11.70
C ALA A 145 -18.19 3.58 12.14
N LYS A 146 -17.29 4.47 12.59
CA LYS A 146 -17.61 5.86 12.95
C LYS A 146 -17.65 6.80 11.73
N HIS A 147 -17.20 6.33 10.57
CA HIS A 147 -17.05 7.12 9.36
C HIS A 147 -18.28 7.02 8.44
N ASP A 148 -19.43 7.50 8.93
CA ASP A 148 -20.71 7.42 8.20
C ASP A 148 -20.66 8.05 6.80
N THR A 149 -19.92 9.14 6.65
CA THR A 149 -19.75 9.82 5.35
C THR A 149 -19.02 8.93 4.34
N LEU A 150 -18.00 8.21 4.78
CA LEU A 150 -17.25 7.29 3.93
C LEU A 150 -18.15 6.17 3.44
N LEU A 151 -18.85 5.48 4.36
CA LEU A 151 -19.75 4.38 4.01
C LEU A 151 -20.85 4.83 3.03
N ALA A 152 -21.49 5.97 3.31
CA ALA A 152 -22.53 6.51 2.43
C ALA A 152 -21.98 6.86 1.02
N ASN A 153 -20.75 7.34 0.93
CA ASN A 153 -20.11 7.62 -0.37
C ASN A 153 -19.83 6.32 -1.13
N MET A 154 -19.29 5.30 -0.46
CA MET A 154 -19.03 4.00 -1.08
C MET A 154 -20.33 3.31 -1.52
N GLN A 155 -21.38 3.38 -0.73
CA GLN A 155 -22.71 2.86 -1.13
C GLN A 155 -23.27 3.56 -2.37
N ARG A 156 -23.15 4.89 -2.44
CA ARG A 156 -23.58 5.64 -3.63
C ARG A 156 -22.75 5.28 -4.86
N TRP A 157 -21.44 5.13 -4.69
CA TRP A 157 -20.58 4.70 -5.77
C TRP A 157 -20.97 3.30 -6.26
N ASP A 158 -21.13 2.33 -5.36
CA ASP A 158 -21.53 0.97 -5.71
C ASP A 158 -22.88 0.92 -6.44
N LEU A 159 -23.85 1.73 -6.02
CA LEU A 159 -25.15 1.83 -6.71
C LEU A 159 -25.03 2.46 -8.11
N SER A 160 -24.05 3.32 -8.34
CA SER A 160 -23.80 3.93 -9.65
C SER A 160 -23.11 2.96 -10.64
N GLN A 161 -22.47 1.90 -10.14
CA GLN A 161 -21.74 0.94 -10.97
C GLN A 161 -22.64 -0.21 -11.46
N LYS A 162 -22.47 -0.58 -12.72
CA LYS A 162 -23.22 -1.73 -13.30
C LYS A 162 -22.60 -3.08 -12.89
N LYS A 163 -21.28 -3.15 -12.75
CA LYS A 163 -20.55 -4.41 -12.67
C LYS A 163 -19.81 -4.59 -11.35
N TYR A 164 -19.12 -3.56 -10.86
CA TYR A 164 -18.21 -3.66 -9.73
C TYR A 164 -18.88 -3.28 -8.40
N ARG A 165 -18.42 -3.88 -7.32
CA ARG A 165 -18.87 -3.58 -5.96
C ARG A 165 -17.69 -3.55 -5.01
N ASN A 166 -17.46 -2.40 -4.39
CA ASN A 166 -16.45 -2.25 -3.35
C ASN A 166 -16.91 -2.81 -2.02
N LEU A 167 -18.20 -2.64 -1.73
CA LEU A 167 -18.83 -3.12 -0.51
C LEU A 167 -19.41 -4.52 -0.70
N ARG A 168 -19.39 -5.30 0.37
CA ARG A 168 -20.10 -6.58 0.45
C ARG A 168 -21.49 -6.34 1.04
N GLU A 169 -22.52 -6.52 0.21
CA GLU A 169 -23.93 -6.30 0.63
C GLU A 169 -24.16 -4.92 1.27
N GLY A 170 -23.52 -3.88 0.72
CA GLY A 170 -23.63 -2.50 1.20
C GLY A 170 -22.87 -2.19 2.48
N ARG A 171 -21.98 -3.08 2.95
CA ARG A 171 -21.14 -2.94 4.16
C ARG A 171 -19.67 -3.09 3.81
N TYR A 172 -18.79 -2.59 4.68
CA TYR A 172 -17.35 -2.82 4.54
C TYR A 172 -17.03 -4.32 4.48
N ASP A 173 -16.14 -4.69 3.56
CA ASP A 173 -15.61 -6.05 3.46
C ASP A 173 -14.25 -6.13 4.16
N PHE A 174 -14.11 -7.07 5.06
CA PHE A 174 -12.87 -7.33 5.79
C PHE A 174 -12.20 -8.64 5.34
N SER A 175 -12.79 -9.37 4.40
CA SER A 175 -12.33 -10.71 4.03
C SER A 175 -10.92 -10.71 3.43
N VAL A 176 -10.56 -9.67 2.69
CA VAL A 176 -9.25 -9.56 2.02
C VAL A 176 -8.11 -9.57 3.04
N ILE A 177 -8.14 -8.65 4.01
CA ILE A 177 -7.11 -8.59 5.05
C ILE A 177 -7.20 -9.79 5.98
N SER A 178 -8.42 -10.27 6.30
CA SER A 178 -8.60 -11.50 7.09
C SER A 178 -7.96 -12.72 6.46
N THR A 179 -7.92 -12.82 5.12
CA THR A 179 -7.25 -13.92 4.40
C THR A 179 -5.75 -13.94 4.70
N PHE A 180 -5.09 -12.80 4.67
CA PHE A 180 -3.67 -12.69 5.04
C PHE A 180 -3.42 -13.01 6.52
N LEU A 181 -4.26 -12.47 7.42
CA LEU A 181 -4.14 -12.73 8.86
C LEU A 181 -4.38 -14.20 9.20
N ALA A 182 -5.37 -14.85 8.58
CA ALA A 182 -5.64 -16.27 8.75
C ALA A 182 -4.53 -17.17 8.24
N ALA A 183 -3.74 -16.70 7.26
CA ALA A 183 -2.54 -17.39 6.78
C ALA A 183 -1.31 -17.21 7.69
N GLY A 184 -1.47 -16.52 8.83
CA GLY A 184 -0.44 -16.29 9.83
C GLY A 184 0.38 -15.01 9.65
N MET A 185 0.04 -14.14 8.68
CA MET A 185 0.67 -12.84 8.56
C MET A 185 0.20 -11.90 9.66
N GLU A 186 1.03 -10.93 9.99
CA GLU A 186 0.76 -9.98 11.04
C GLU A 186 0.74 -8.55 10.50
N ASP A 187 -0.31 -7.81 10.83
CA ASP A 187 -0.48 -6.41 10.48
C ASP A 187 0.30 -5.53 11.48
N ALA A 188 1.52 -5.14 11.10
CA ALA A 188 2.40 -4.35 11.95
C ALA A 188 1.79 -2.99 12.32
N ILE A 189 1.15 -2.30 11.36
CA ILE A 189 0.46 -1.01 11.60
C ILE A 189 -0.72 -1.22 12.55
N GLY A 190 -1.55 -2.23 12.29
CA GLY A 190 -2.70 -2.56 13.12
C GLY A 190 -2.33 -2.89 14.57
N ARG A 191 -1.16 -3.52 14.79
CA ARG A 191 -0.67 -3.88 16.14
C ARG A 191 0.02 -2.76 16.89
N MET A 192 0.78 -1.92 16.21
CA MET A 192 1.72 -1.00 16.85
C MET A 192 1.29 0.48 16.82
N VAL A 193 0.42 0.87 15.88
CA VAL A 193 -0.03 2.25 15.78
C VAL A 193 -1.33 2.46 16.54
N HIS A 194 -1.32 3.38 17.50
CA HIS A 194 -2.46 3.72 18.34
C HIS A 194 -2.61 5.24 18.49
N PRO A 195 -3.84 5.78 18.55
CA PRO A 195 -5.14 5.07 18.39
C PRO A 195 -5.39 4.60 16.96
N ALA A 196 -6.47 3.83 16.72
CA ALA A 196 -6.80 3.32 15.38
C ALA A 196 -7.00 4.43 14.34
N SER A 197 -7.50 5.60 14.74
CA SER A 197 -7.61 6.79 13.87
C SER A 197 -6.27 7.28 13.29
N ALA A 198 -5.14 6.97 13.95
CA ALA A 198 -3.81 7.30 13.45
C ALA A 198 -3.30 6.35 12.35
N ARG A 199 -4.02 5.24 12.08
CA ARG A 199 -3.64 4.24 11.07
C ARG A 199 -4.08 4.58 9.65
N MET A 200 -4.88 5.62 9.48
CA MET A 200 -5.51 5.97 8.20
C MET A 200 -4.48 6.51 7.21
N SER A 201 -4.34 5.85 6.07
CA SER A 201 -3.37 6.20 5.03
C SER A 201 -3.98 6.92 3.82
N PHE A 202 -5.31 6.98 3.71
CA PHE A 202 -6.05 7.63 2.63
C PHE A 202 -7.33 8.28 3.17
N PRO A 203 -7.84 9.36 2.56
CA PRO A 203 -7.15 10.27 1.64
C PRO A 203 -6.29 11.29 2.36
N ALA A 204 -5.31 11.85 1.67
CA ALA A 204 -4.69 13.10 2.07
C ALA A 204 -5.66 14.27 1.81
N ALA A 205 -5.55 15.34 2.59
CA ALA A 205 -6.40 16.53 2.41
C ALA A 205 -6.22 17.17 1.03
N PHE A 206 -5.01 17.07 0.51
CA PHE A 206 -4.62 17.52 -0.81
C PHE A 206 -5.52 17.02 -1.95
N LEU A 207 -6.03 15.79 -1.86
CA LEU A 207 -6.97 15.24 -2.87
C LEU A 207 -8.23 16.11 -3.07
N TYR A 208 -8.62 16.84 -2.04
CA TYR A 208 -9.84 17.67 -2.03
C TYR A 208 -9.56 19.18 -2.04
N ASP A 209 -8.30 19.60 -2.21
CA ASP A 209 -7.87 20.97 -1.99
C ASP A 209 -8.25 21.50 -0.59
N TRP A 210 -8.26 20.63 0.42
CA TRP A 210 -8.56 20.98 1.80
C TRP A 210 -7.28 21.22 2.61
N GLN A 211 -7.43 21.95 3.70
CA GLN A 211 -6.36 22.03 4.70
C GLN A 211 -6.25 20.69 5.44
N TRP A 212 -5.04 20.35 5.89
CA TRP A 212 -4.77 19.09 6.59
C TRP A 212 -5.66 18.88 7.84
N ASP A 213 -6.07 19.94 8.52
CA ASP A 213 -6.91 19.94 9.71
C ASP A 213 -8.39 20.18 9.42
N ASP A 214 -8.83 20.04 8.16
CA ASP A 214 -10.24 20.16 7.79
C ASP A 214 -11.10 19.14 8.52
N LYS A 215 -12.13 19.63 9.21
CA LYS A 215 -13.01 18.82 10.07
C LYS A 215 -13.78 17.72 9.33
N ARG A 216 -13.88 17.80 8.00
CA ARG A 216 -14.54 16.79 7.17
C ARG A 216 -13.62 15.58 6.88
N LEU A 217 -12.32 15.77 6.95
CA LEU A 217 -11.33 14.78 6.56
C LEU A 217 -11.39 13.50 7.41
N PRO A 218 -11.54 13.54 8.75
CA PRO A 218 -11.62 12.32 9.55
C PRO A 218 -12.74 11.36 9.13
N GLN A 219 -13.89 11.91 8.68
CA GLN A 219 -15.05 11.12 8.23
C GLN A 219 -14.89 10.51 6.81
N ARG A 220 -13.74 10.74 6.18
CA ARG A 220 -13.41 10.20 4.85
C ARG A 220 -12.17 9.32 4.88
N ARG A 221 -11.42 9.36 5.97
CA ARG A 221 -10.17 8.61 6.08
C ARG A 221 -10.41 7.12 6.23
N GLU A 222 -9.59 6.35 5.54
CA GLU A 222 -9.54 4.90 5.59
C GLU A 222 -8.08 4.42 5.48
N ARG A 223 -7.83 3.18 5.85
CA ARG A 223 -6.51 2.56 5.70
C ARG A 223 -6.54 1.61 4.52
N LEU A 224 -5.75 1.90 3.49
CA LEU A 224 -5.64 1.11 2.26
C LEU A 224 -4.23 0.56 2.05
N ASP A 225 -3.21 1.19 2.68
CA ASP A 225 -1.80 0.82 2.54
C ASP A 225 -1.34 -0.05 3.71
N TYR A 226 -0.70 -1.15 3.39
CA TYR A 226 -0.33 -2.19 4.36
C TYR A 226 1.12 -2.63 4.21
N ILE A 227 1.70 -3.06 5.34
CA ILE A 227 2.89 -3.88 5.44
C ILE A 227 2.53 -5.05 6.36
N LEU A 228 2.27 -6.21 5.75
CA LEU A 228 1.90 -7.44 6.44
C LEU A 228 3.14 -8.31 6.55
N LEU A 229 3.61 -8.52 7.76
CA LEU A 229 4.85 -9.23 8.05
C LEU A 229 4.61 -10.72 8.28
N SER A 230 5.58 -11.57 7.90
CA SER A 230 5.66 -12.93 8.42
C SER A 230 5.87 -12.90 9.93
N PRO A 231 5.50 -13.96 10.68
CA PRO A 231 5.72 -14.02 12.13
C PRO A 231 7.18 -13.75 12.53
N SER A 232 8.14 -14.32 11.79
CA SER A 232 9.58 -14.14 12.04
C SER A 232 10.03 -12.68 11.88
N LEU A 233 9.47 -11.93 10.93
CA LEU A 233 9.77 -10.52 10.78
C LEU A 233 9.01 -9.67 11.80
N MET A 234 7.81 -10.09 12.21
CA MET A 234 7.09 -9.37 13.26
C MET A 234 7.79 -9.42 14.61
N GLU A 235 8.44 -10.53 14.95
CA GLU A 235 9.29 -10.64 16.14
C GLU A 235 10.46 -9.64 16.14
N LYS A 236 10.94 -9.27 14.95
CA LYS A 236 12.00 -8.27 14.75
C LYS A 236 11.47 -6.86 14.59
N CYS A 237 10.14 -6.65 14.55
CA CYS A 237 9.56 -5.34 14.32
C CYS A 237 9.67 -4.45 15.55
N LYS A 238 10.42 -3.35 15.44
CA LYS A 238 10.65 -2.38 16.51
C LYS A 238 9.61 -1.26 16.52
N SER A 239 9.17 -0.84 15.35
CA SER A 239 8.15 0.19 15.21
C SER A 239 7.44 0.13 13.87
N ALA A 240 6.24 0.68 13.86
CA ALA A 240 5.45 0.91 12.66
C ALA A 240 4.85 2.31 12.71
N ALA A 241 4.67 2.94 11.55
CA ALA A 241 4.12 4.29 11.47
C ALA A 241 3.30 4.48 10.19
N VAL A 242 2.30 5.35 10.29
CA VAL A 242 1.64 6.00 9.14
C VAL A 242 2.06 7.46 9.15
N HIS A 243 2.63 7.93 8.05
CA HIS A 243 3.17 9.29 7.94
C HIS A 243 2.09 10.29 7.50
N ASN A 244 0.98 10.34 8.23
CA ASN A 244 -0.21 11.14 7.91
C ASN A 244 -0.20 12.55 8.56
N GLY A 245 0.97 13.05 8.88
CA GLY A 245 1.18 14.40 9.37
C GLY A 245 1.13 15.46 8.26
N ARG A 246 0.95 16.72 8.66
CA ARG A 246 0.88 17.88 7.76
C ARG A 246 2.10 18.03 6.86
N GLU A 247 3.26 17.60 7.31
CA GLU A 247 4.53 17.66 6.57
C GLU A 247 4.56 16.76 5.33
N ASN A 248 3.64 15.82 5.22
CA ASN A 248 3.53 14.89 4.09
C ASN A 248 2.42 15.26 3.09
N GLU A 249 1.70 16.36 3.36
CA GLU A 249 0.70 16.87 2.42
C GLU A 249 1.31 17.31 1.08
N GLY A 250 0.59 17.05 0.00
CA GLY A 250 1.00 17.46 -1.34
C GLY A 250 2.11 16.60 -1.96
N ILE A 251 2.34 15.39 -1.45
CA ILE A 251 3.16 14.36 -2.12
C ILE A 251 2.25 13.45 -2.94
N SER A 252 1.24 12.88 -2.32
CA SER A 252 0.26 11.97 -2.90
C SER A 252 -1.09 12.16 -2.23
N ASP A 253 -2.13 11.56 -2.79
CA ASP A 253 -3.43 11.38 -2.13
C ASP A 253 -3.40 10.29 -1.04
N HIS A 254 -2.33 9.48 -1.00
CA HIS A 254 -2.03 8.54 0.07
C HIS A 254 -0.89 9.02 0.96
N TYR A 255 -0.91 8.61 2.22
CA TYR A 255 0.21 8.78 3.14
C TYR A 255 1.06 7.51 3.20
N PRO A 256 2.40 7.67 3.25
CA PRO A 256 3.29 6.52 3.35
C PRO A 256 3.12 5.77 4.67
N VAL A 257 3.35 4.45 4.62
CA VAL A 257 3.43 3.58 5.81
C VAL A 257 4.84 2.98 5.92
N SER A 258 5.31 2.75 7.12
CA SER A 258 6.64 2.20 7.34
C SER A 258 6.71 1.25 8.53
N VAL A 259 7.69 0.35 8.49
CA VAL A 259 8.11 -0.50 9.60
C VAL A 259 9.62 -0.40 9.76
N ILE A 260 10.11 -0.54 10.98
CA ILE A 260 11.53 -0.67 11.29
C ILE A 260 11.75 -2.07 11.87
N LEU A 261 12.59 -2.84 11.18
CA LEU A 261 12.99 -4.17 11.62
C LEU A 261 14.40 -4.14 12.23
N GLU A 262 14.62 -4.93 13.26
CA GLU A 262 15.96 -5.21 13.78
C GLU A 262 16.73 -6.04 12.75
N LYS A 263 18.02 -5.74 12.58
CA LYS A 263 18.93 -6.46 11.67
C LYS A 263 19.34 -7.81 12.23
#